data_a15e64f36a40110500768b5bec0a5d49
#
_entry.id   a15e64f36a40110500768b5bec0a5d49
#
_cell.length_a   1.000
_cell.length_b   1.000
_cell.length_c   1.000
_cell.angle_alpha   90.00
_cell.angle_beta   90.00
_cell.angle_gamma   90.00
#
_symmetry.space_group_name_H-M   'P 1'
#
loop_
_entity.id
_entity.type
_entity.pdbx_description
1 polymer ?
#
loop_
_entity_poly.entity_id
_entity_poly.type
_entity_poly.pdbx_seq_one_letter_code
_entity_poly.pdbx_strand_id
1 'polypeptide(L)'
;DDKPYVVYGYAKIPETKTLVIDPGTRVHFHANSGLIVSENAHLQVNGDLSNTELLENEVIFEGDRLEPNYADVAGQWGAVWFLPGSNGNNIKNLTIKNATVGMLVSNNDGTPTPTIDMMNVQIYNCANVGILARTGNMTGKNVVINNCGQASLACTYGGSYDFTHCTFANFWGSQNQYCLIMSNNNINDSPTNLTNTNFKNCIFYGSTNFGIGLEKFSGTLDYKFNNCLIKFVDTYNQFATNPLYTFSDTSKYVGCIIATNTTTNIP
;
A
#
# COMPACT_ATOMS: atom_id res chain seq x y z
N ASP A 1 1.77 24.49 14.32
CA ASP A 1 0.46 24.61 14.96
C ASP A 1 0.36 23.48 16.01
N ASP A 2 0.20 23.85 17.28
CA ASP A 2 0.24 22.90 18.41
C ASP A 2 -1.10 22.15 18.60
N LYS A 3 -2.03 22.28 17.66
CA LYS A 3 -3.36 21.68 17.79
C LYS A 3 -3.58 20.57 16.75
N PRO A 4 -4.11 19.42 17.17
CA PRO A 4 -4.51 18.37 16.25
C PRO A 4 -5.72 18.80 15.42
N TYR A 5 -5.83 18.26 14.23
CA TYR A 5 -6.98 18.41 13.35
C TYR A 5 -7.92 17.23 13.52
N VAL A 6 -9.24 17.50 13.57
CA VAL A 6 -10.26 16.45 13.58
C VAL A 6 -11.13 16.57 12.33
N VAL A 7 -11.30 15.47 11.62
CA VAL A 7 -12.05 15.42 10.37
C VAL A 7 -13.34 14.63 10.56
N TYR A 8 -14.48 15.28 10.39
CA TYR A 8 -15.80 14.67 10.36
C TYR A 8 -16.30 14.56 8.91
N GLY A 9 -16.64 13.34 8.48
CA GLY A 9 -16.95 13.06 7.09
C GLY A 9 -15.71 13.14 6.18
N TYR A 10 -15.89 13.16 4.87
CA TYR A 10 -14.80 13.24 3.93
C TYR A 10 -14.42 14.67 3.61
N ALA A 11 -13.24 15.10 4.06
CA ALA A 11 -12.65 16.36 3.63
C ALA A 11 -12.10 16.22 2.21
N LYS A 12 -12.43 17.17 1.32
CA LYS A 12 -12.02 17.13 -0.09
C LYS A 12 -11.02 18.23 -0.41
N ILE A 13 -9.90 17.87 -1.01
CA ILE A 13 -8.99 18.83 -1.66
C ILE A 13 -9.61 19.15 -3.02
N PRO A 14 -10.05 20.39 -3.26
CA PRO A 14 -10.67 20.77 -4.52
C PRO A 14 -9.68 20.66 -5.69
N GLU A 15 -10.21 20.52 -6.89
CA GLU A 15 -9.43 20.53 -8.13
C GLU A 15 -8.49 21.74 -8.20
N THR A 16 -7.30 21.54 -8.72
CA THR A 16 -6.25 22.56 -8.87
C THR A 16 -5.69 23.12 -7.55
N LYS A 17 -6.05 22.53 -6.42
CA LYS A 17 -5.55 22.96 -5.10
C LYS A 17 -4.56 21.95 -4.53
N THR A 18 -3.67 22.47 -3.72
CA THR A 18 -2.70 21.68 -2.95
C THR A 18 -3.04 21.79 -1.46
N LEU A 19 -3.16 20.64 -0.81
CA LEU A 19 -3.12 20.58 0.65
C LEU A 19 -1.68 20.28 1.07
N VAL A 20 -1.09 21.18 1.85
CA VAL A 20 0.21 20.99 2.45
C VAL A 20 0.02 20.65 3.92
N ILE A 21 0.67 19.59 4.37
CA ILE A 21 0.66 19.14 5.76
C ILE A 21 2.08 19.18 6.28
N ASP A 22 2.29 20.03 7.27
CA ASP A 22 3.61 20.32 7.84
C ASP A 22 4.06 19.23 8.85
N PRO A 23 5.37 19.17 9.15
CA PRO A 23 5.91 18.23 10.14
C PRO A 23 5.18 18.31 11.50
N GLY A 24 5.06 17.17 12.16
CA GLY A 24 4.43 17.06 13.48
C GLY A 24 2.90 17.12 13.49
N THR A 25 2.27 17.30 12.34
CA THR A 25 0.80 17.38 12.26
C THR A 25 0.13 16.05 12.64
N ARG A 26 -0.91 16.14 13.49
CA ARG A 26 -1.80 15.05 13.86
C ARG A 26 -3.16 15.28 13.25
N VAL A 27 -3.64 14.31 12.47
CA VAL A 27 -4.99 14.35 11.88
C VAL A 27 -5.78 13.16 12.39
N HIS A 28 -6.82 13.44 13.13
CA HIS A 28 -7.73 12.45 13.68
C HIS A 28 -8.99 12.38 12.84
N PHE A 29 -9.36 11.19 12.42
CA PHE A 29 -10.52 10.96 11.58
C PHE A 29 -11.63 10.30 12.39
N HIS A 30 -12.82 10.92 12.37
CA HIS A 30 -14.03 10.32 12.93
C HIS A 30 -14.49 9.10 12.12
N ALA A 31 -15.37 8.30 12.68
CA ALA A 31 -15.96 7.16 11.98
C ALA A 31 -16.60 7.60 10.65
N ASN A 32 -16.41 6.79 9.58
CA ASN A 32 -16.89 7.09 8.23
C ASN A 32 -16.34 8.39 7.63
N SER A 33 -15.16 8.81 8.01
CA SER A 33 -14.49 10.00 7.49
C SER A 33 -13.21 9.62 6.71
N GLY A 34 -12.59 10.61 6.09
CA GLY A 34 -11.36 10.43 5.33
C GLY A 34 -10.95 11.69 4.58
N LEU A 35 -9.99 11.53 3.70
CA LEU A 35 -9.50 12.61 2.85
C LEU A 35 -9.68 12.21 1.38
N ILE A 36 -10.21 13.12 0.56
CA ILE A 36 -10.35 12.94 -0.90
C ILE A 36 -9.41 13.91 -1.61
N VAL A 37 -8.56 13.38 -2.48
CA VAL A 37 -7.71 14.17 -3.38
C VAL A 37 -8.35 14.13 -4.76
N SER A 38 -8.87 15.27 -5.23
CA SER A 38 -9.60 15.38 -6.48
C SER A 38 -8.70 15.30 -7.71
N GLU A 39 -9.30 15.26 -8.89
CA GLU A 39 -8.62 15.44 -10.17
C GLU A 39 -7.80 16.73 -10.15
N ASN A 40 -6.57 16.68 -10.68
CA ASN A 40 -5.61 17.81 -10.69
C ASN A 40 -5.37 18.46 -9.31
N ALA A 41 -5.76 17.81 -8.22
CA ALA A 41 -5.40 18.22 -6.87
C ALA A 41 -4.14 17.50 -6.40
N HIS A 42 -3.45 18.10 -5.41
CA HIS A 42 -2.20 17.60 -4.89
C HIS A 42 -2.24 17.47 -3.37
N LEU A 43 -1.73 16.37 -2.85
CA LEU A 43 -1.46 16.19 -1.42
C LEU A 43 0.06 16.21 -1.20
N GLN A 44 0.52 17.18 -0.40
CA GLN A 44 1.92 17.31 0.01
C GLN A 44 2.03 17.07 1.52
N VAL A 45 2.55 15.94 1.92
CA VAL A 45 2.83 15.63 3.32
C VAL A 45 4.33 15.76 3.54
N ASN A 46 4.71 16.74 4.36
CA ASN A 46 6.08 17.14 4.60
C ASN A 46 6.59 16.75 6.00
N GLY A 47 6.19 15.58 6.51
CA GLY A 47 6.73 15.09 7.76
C GLY A 47 8.27 15.03 7.74
N ASP A 48 8.88 15.08 8.90
CA ASP A 48 10.34 14.99 9.08
C ASP A 48 10.69 13.89 10.07
N LEU A 49 11.95 13.52 10.15
CA LEU A 49 12.41 12.50 11.08
C LEU A 49 12.39 13.05 12.51
N SER A 50 11.82 12.28 13.40
CA SER A 50 11.81 12.58 14.82
C SER A 50 13.11 12.16 15.48
N ASN A 51 13.48 12.86 16.57
CA ASN A 51 14.63 12.50 17.37
C ASN A 51 14.27 11.55 18.52
N THR A 52 12.98 11.40 18.78
CA THR A 52 12.47 10.57 19.89
C THR A 52 11.38 9.60 19.42
N GLU A 53 11.03 8.66 20.26
CA GLU A 53 9.93 7.71 20.03
C GLU A 53 8.53 8.38 20.07
N LEU A 54 8.46 9.67 20.42
CA LEU A 54 7.19 10.42 20.42
C LEU A 54 6.73 10.83 19.02
N LEU A 55 7.56 10.59 17.98
CA LEU A 55 7.27 10.89 16.60
C LEU A 55 6.86 12.35 16.38
N GLU A 56 7.57 13.26 17.04
CA GLU A 56 7.22 14.68 17.14
C GLU A 56 7.22 15.40 15.79
N ASN A 57 7.98 14.91 14.82
CA ASN A 57 8.11 15.52 13.50
C ASN A 57 7.41 14.75 12.37
N GLU A 58 7.07 13.46 12.59
CA GLU A 58 6.27 12.70 11.63
C GLU A 58 4.83 13.21 11.61
N VAL A 59 4.19 13.07 10.47
CA VAL A 59 2.75 13.27 10.34
C VAL A 59 2.03 11.97 10.69
N ILE A 60 0.95 12.06 11.47
CA ILE A 60 0.15 10.88 11.83
C ILE A 60 -1.31 11.08 11.44
N PHE A 61 -1.84 10.11 10.70
CA PHE A 61 -3.25 9.95 10.36
C PHE A 61 -3.82 8.75 11.09
N GLU A 62 -4.78 8.98 11.98
CA GLU A 62 -5.37 7.93 12.83
C GLU A 62 -6.85 8.20 13.13
N GLY A 63 -7.54 7.24 13.76
CA GLY A 63 -8.89 7.48 14.27
C GLY A 63 -8.93 8.48 15.42
N ASP A 64 -10.08 9.08 15.67
CA ASP A 64 -10.28 10.04 16.77
C ASP A 64 -10.54 9.37 18.13
N ARG A 65 -10.56 8.04 18.17
CA ARG A 65 -10.68 7.25 19.40
C ARG A 65 -9.30 7.03 20.01
N LEU A 66 -8.88 7.95 20.89
CA LEU A 66 -7.54 7.97 21.47
C LEU A 66 -7.43 7.15 22.76
N GLU A 67 -8.51 6.52 23.22
CA GLU A 67 -8.49 5.66 24.41
C GLU A 67 -7.59 4.43 24.15
N PRO A 68 -6.81 3.98 25.14
CA PRO A 68 -5.85 2.87 24.95
C PRO A 68 -6.46 1.60 24.35
N ASN A 69 -7.72 1.30 24.65
CA ASN A 69 -8.43 0.14 24.11
C ASN A 69 -8.70 0.24 22.59
N TYR A 70 -8.54 1.40 22.00
CA TYR A 70 -8.73 1.64 20.56
C TYR A 70 -7.42 1.84 19.81
N ALA A 71 -6.28 1.83 20.50
CA ALA A 71 -4.97 2.10 19.89
C ALA A 71 -4.67 1.20 18.67
N ASP A 72 -5.14 -0.06 18.72
CA ASP A 72 -4.91 -1.05 17.67
C ASP A 72 -6.21 -1.63 17.08
N VAL A 73 -7.33 -0.91 17.19
CA VAL A 73 -8.59 -1.31 16.56
C VAL A 73 -8.61 -0.83 15.11
N ALA A 74 -8.60 -1.75 14.17
CA ALA A 74 -8.65 -1.43 12.75
C ALA A 74 -10.05 -0.97 12.30
N GLY A 75 -10.12 -0.17 11.23
CA GLY A 75 -11.38 0.24 10.62
C GLY A 75 -12.11 1.38 11.33
N GLN A 76 -11.38 2.20 12.10
CA GLN A 76 -11.98 3.34 12.81
C GLN A 76 -12.43 4.45 11.85
N TRP A 77 -11.80 4.57 10.69
CA TRP A 77 -12.08 5.59 9.68
C TRP A 77 -11.93 5.01 8.27
N GLY A 78 -12.28 5.79 7.25
CA GLY A 78 -12.34 5.34 5.87
C GLY A 78 -10.97 5.18 5.21
N ALA A 79 -10.55 6.20 4.45
CA ALA A 79 -9.33 6.15 3.64
C ALA A 79 -8.79 7.55 3.30
N VAL A 80 -7.52 7.59 2.86
CA VAL A 80 -7.03 8.67 1.99
C VAL A 80 -7.29 8.24 0.54
N TRP A 81 -8.21 8.92 -0.12
CA TRP A 81 -8.71 8.52 -1.43
C TRP A 81 -8.22 9.46 -2.53
N PHE A 82 -7.38 8.92 -3.42
CA PHE A 82 -6.87 9.63 -4.59
C PHE A 82 -7.79 9.32 -5.77
N LEU A 83 -8.53 10.32 -6.23
CA LEU A 83 -9.42 10.18 -7.38
C LEU A 83 -8.62 10.12 -8.70
N PRO A 84 -9.21 9.62 -9.79
CA PRO A 84 -8.61 9.69 -11.12
C PRO A 84 -8.13 11.10 -11.45
N GLY A 85 -6.95 11.20 -12.06
CA GLY A 85 -6.36 12.49 -12.42
C GLY A 85 -5.71 13.28 -11.28
N SER A 86 -5.80 12.85 -10.02
CA SER A 86 -4.95 13.44 -8.97
C SER A 86 -3.48 13.16 -9.28
N ASN A 87 -2.62 14.14 -9.14
CA ASN A 87 -1.23 13.99 -9.56
C ASN A 87 -0.26 14.78 -8.68
N GLY A 88 1.04 14.48 -8.83
CA GLY A 88 2.07 15.15 -8.08
C GLY A 88 1.92 15.03 -6.57
N ASN A 89 1.27 13.97 -6.08
CA ASN A 89 1.13 13.71 -4.67
C ASN A 89 2.47 13.27 -4.07
N ASN A 90 2.95 13.97 -3.07
CA ASN A 90 4.26 13.74 -2.47
C ASN A 90 4.09 13.51 -0.97
N ILE A 91 4.49 12.35 -0.49
CA ILE A 91 4.19 11.92 0.87
C ILE A 91 5.48 11.48 1.56
N LYS A 92 5.85 12.21 2.61
CA LYS A 92 7.07 11.94 3.38
C LYS A 92 6.79 11.82 4.86
N ASN A 93 7.42 10.83 5.50
CA ASN A 93 7.38 10.61 6.93
C ASN A 93 5.94 10.67 7.47
N LEU A 94 5.05 9.86 6.86
CA LEU A 94 3.64 9.73 7.23
C LEU A 94 3.40 8.36 7.85
N THR A 95 2.71 8.36 8.97
CA THR A 95 2.10 7.16 9.54
C THR A 95 0.59 7.19 9.34
N ILE A 96 0.03 6.14 8.73
CA ILE A 96 -1.41 5.89 8.63
C ILE A 96 -1.73 4.65 9.45
N LYS A 97 -2.67 4.76 10.38
CA LYS A 97 -3.09 3.59 11.17
C LYS A 97 -4.59 3.53 11.39
N ASN A 98 -5.07 2.32 11.63
CA ASN A 98 -6.45 2.03 12.03
C ASN A 98 -7.52 2.43 11.00
N ALA A 99 -7.16 2.59 9.73
CA ALA A 99 -8.09 2.88 8.64
C ALA A 99 -8.88 1.62 8.19
N THR A 100 -9.94 1.80 7.43
CA THR A 100 -10.53 0.70 6.66
C THR A 100 -9.62 0.33 5.48
N VAL A 101 -9.18 1.34 4.72
CA VAL A 101 -8.14 1.24 3.70
C VAL A 101 -7.18 2.40 3.92
N GLY A 102 -5.88 2.13 4.06
CA GLY A 102 -4.92 3.21 4.32
C GLY A 102 -4.91 4.24 3.18
N MET A 103 -4.61 3.79 1.96
CA MET A 103 -4.72 4.61 0.75
C MET A 103 -5.55 3.87 -0.30
N LEU A 104 -6.57 4.53 -0.82
CA LEU A 104 -7.36 4.07 -1.96
C LEU A 104 -6.97 4.89 -3.18
N VAL A 105 -6.31 4.27 -4.12
CA VAL A 105 -5.99 4.87 -5.42
C VAL A 105 -7.04 4.43 -6.41
N SER A 106 -7.78 5.37 -6.94
CA SER A 106 -9.03 5.11 -7.64
C SER A 106 -8.83 4.28 -8.90
N ASN A 107 -9.88 3.57 -9.27
CA ASN A 107 -9.90 2.73 -10.45
C ASN A 107 -9.73 3.54 -11.74
N ASN A 108 -9.19 2.88 -12.71
CA ASN A 108 -9.06 3.40 -14.06
C ASN A 108 -10.32 3.04 -14.87
N ASP A 109 -11.05 4.04 -15.25
CA ASP A 109 -12.20 3.98 -16.16
C ASP A 109 -11.90 4.68 -17.49
N GLY A 110 -10.61 4.84 -17.83
CA GLY A 110 -10.13 5.60 -18.97
C GLY A 110 -9.71 7.02 -18.64
N THR A 111 -9.81 7.42 -17.37
CA THR A 111 -9.36 8.72 -16.87
C THR A 111 -7.85 8.74 -16.56
N PRO A 112 -7.22 9.92 -16.39
CA PRO A 112 -5.81 10.01 -16.06
C PRO A 112 -5.45 9.26 -14.77
N THR A 113 -4.36 8.50 -14.80
CA THR A 113 -3.89 7.68 -13.69
C THR A 113 -3.36 8.56 -12.55
N PRO A 114 -3.79 8.37 -11.30
CA PRO A 114 -3.22 9.08 -10.15
C PRO A 114 -1.73 8.81 -10.00
N THR A 115 -0.95 9.85 -9.63
CA THR A 115 0.49 9.72 -9.37
C THR A 115 0.82 10.02 -7.92
N ILE A 116 1.59 9.13 -7.29
CA ILE A 116 1.96 9.23 -5.87
C ILE A 116 3.43 8.85 -5.69
N ASP A 117 4.19 9.72 -5.02
CA ASP A 117 5.56 9.44 -4.58
C ASP A 117 5.62 9.37 -3.05
N MET A 118 6.22 8.30 -2.52
CA MET A 118 6.25 8.01 -1.08
C MET A 118 7.69 7.81 -0.59
N MET A 119 8.02 8.43 0.55
CA MET A 119 9.27 8.22 1.25
C MET A 119 9.06 8.12 2.76
N ASN A 120 9.60 7.06 3.39
CA ASN A 120 9.48 6.82 4.82
C ASN A 120 8.02 6.80 5.28
N VAL A 121 7.17 6.02 4.63
CA VAL A 121 5.73 5.93 4.95
C VAL A 121 5.45 4.62 5.67
N GLN A 122 4.68 4.71 6.74
CA GLN A 122 4.19 3.55 7.49
C GLN A 122 2.67 3.46 7.37
N ILE A 123 2.16 2.28 7.04
CA ILE A 123 0.73 2.01 7.00
C ILE A 123 0.49 0.71 7.75
N TYR A 124 -0.33 0.74 8.77
CA TYR A 124 -0.60 -0.49 9.51
C TYR A 124 -2.00 -0.54 10.10
N ASN A 125 -2.39 -1.77 10.44
CA ASN A 125 -3.63 -2.06 11.11
C ASN A 125 -4.86 -1.53 10.34
N CYS A 126 -4.91 -1.81 9.03
CA CYS A 126 -6.05 -1.48 8.20
C CYS A 126 -7.03 -2.67 8.13
N ALA A 127 -8.33 -2.42 8.31
CA ALA A 127 -9.33 -3.50 8.34
C ALA A 127 -9.40 -4.29 7.03
N ASN A 128 -9.06 -3.66 5.91
CA ASN A 128 -9.06 -4.28 4.58
C ASN A 128 -7.65 -4.32 3.97
N VAL A 129 -7.21 -3.24 3.39
CA VAL A 129 -5.97 -3.18 2.61
C VAL A 129 -5.16 -1.95 3.04
N GLY A 130 -3.84 -2.11 3.12
CA GLY A 130 -2.96 -0.98 3.40
C GLY A 130 -2.98 0.04 2.27
N ILE A 131 -2.62 -0.38 1.05
CA ILE A 131 -2.79 0.41 -0.18
C ILE A 131 -3.55 -0.42 -1.20
N LEU A 132 -4.73 0.06 -1.60
CA LEU A 132 -5.51 -0.50 -2.71
C LEU A 132 -5.39 0.40 -3.93
N ALA A 133 -4.55 0.01 -4.88
CA ALA A 133 -4.39 0.68 -6.15
C ALA A 133 -5.20 -0.05 -7.24
N ARG A 134 -6.24 0.61 -7.72
CA ARG A 134 -7.00 0.20 -8.91
C ARG A 134 -6.54 1.05 -10.07
N THR A 135 -5.40 0.71 -10.65
CA THR A 135 -4.58 1.53 -11.51
C THR A 135 -3.95 2.72 -10.76
N GLY A 136 -2.65 2.79 -10.77
CA GLY A 136 -1.89 3.86 -10.14
C GLY A 136 -0.53 3.99 -10.82
N ASN A 137 0.10 5.14 -10.67
CA ASN A 137 1.50 5.35 -11.00
C ASN A 137 2.21 5.76 -9.71
N MET A 138 2.85 4.80 -9.06
CA MET A 138 3.32 4.97 -7.70
C MET A 138 4.80 4.62 -7.57
N THR A 139 5.52 5.49 -6.87
CA THR A 139 6.87 5.18 -6.40
C THR A 139 6.91 5.13 -4.87
N GLY A 140 7.73 4.26 -4.33
CA GLY A 140 7.89 4.12 -2.89
C GLY A 140 9.32 3.78 -2.48
N LYS A 141 9.86 4.54 -1.54
CA LYS A 141 11.13 4.25 -0.92
C LYS A 141 11.00 4.19 0.60
N ASN A 142 11.49 3.09 1.19
CA ASN A 142 11.38 2.87 2.63
C ASN A 142 9.92 2.94 3.12
N VAL A 143 9.03 2.21 2.43
CA VAL A 143 7.62 2.08 2.81
C VAL A 143 7.44 0.79 3.59
N VAL A 144 6.78 0.85 4.72
CA VAL A 144 6.43 -0.30 5.56
C VAL A 144 4.91 -0.40 5.64
N ILE A 145 4.36 -1.53 5.18
CA ILE A 145 2.93 -1.81 5.32
C ILE A 145 2.76 -3.12 6.06
N ASN A 146 1.97 -3.11 7.12
CA ASN A 146 1.81 -4.28 7.98
C ASN A 146 0.39 -4.42 8.50
N ASN A 147 0.02 -5.66 8.81
CA ASN A 147 -1.18 -6.00 9.59
C ASN A 147 -2.47 -5.46 8.96
N CYS A 148 -2.79 -5.90 7.74
CA CYS A 148 -3.99 -5.52 7.00
C CYS A 148 -4.86 -6.75 6.70
N GLY A 149 -6.18 -6.58 6.75
CA GLY A 149 -7.15 -7.69 6.72
C GLY A 149 -7.09 -8.58 5.47
N GLN A 150 -6.82 -8.02 4.30
CA GLN A 150 -6.74 -8.74 3.02
C GLN A 150 -5.34 -8.69 2.40
N ALA A 151 -4.75 -7.50 2.32
CA ALA A 151 -3.41 -7.34 1.75
C ALA A 151 -2.72 -6.09 2.30
N SER A 152 -1.39 -6.13 2.39
CA SER A 152 -0.63 -4.93 2.67
C SER A 152 -0.64 -3.99 1.46
N LEU A 153 -0.33 -4.51 0.27
CA LEU A 153 -0.40 -3.79 -1.00
C LEU A 153 -1.22 -4.60 -2.01
N ALA A 154 -2.22 -3.98 -2.63
CA ALA A 154 -2.97 -4.55 -3.73
C ALA A 154 -2.91 -3.62 -4.95
N CYS A 155 -2.27 -4.10 -6.03
CA CYS A 155 -2.15 -3.44 -7.32
C CYS A 155 -3.05 -4.18 -8.32
N THR A 156 -4.24 -3.66 -8.58
CA THR A 156 -5.26 -4.28 -9.43
C THR A 156 -5.60 -3.38 -10.61
N TYR A 157 -6.13 -3.97 -11.67
CA TYR A 157 -6.47 -3.24 -12.91
C TYR A 157 -5.28 -2.54 -13.59
N GLY A 158 -4.08 -3.14 -13.50
CA GLY A 158 -2.89 -2.60 -14.13
C GLY A 158 -2.22 -1.46 -13.35
N GLY A 159 -1.49 -0.60 -14.08
CA GLY A 159 -0.72 0.50 -13.50
C GLY A 159 0.79 0.32 -13.63
N SER A 160 1.56 1.18 -12.94
CA SER A 160 3.02 1.17 -12.90
C SER A 160 3.51 1.44 -11.48
N TYR A 161 4.41 0.60 -10.97
CA TYR A 161 4.81 0.62 -9.57
C TYR A 161 6.32 0.42 -9.44
N ASP A 162 7.01 1.29 -8.70
CA ASP A 162 8.43 1.12 -8.38
C ASP A 162 8.65 1.30 -6.87
N PHE A 163 8.98 0.20 -6.19
CA PHE A 163 9.22 0.18 -4.75
C PHE A 163 10.64 -0.27 -4.43
N THR A 164 11.34 0.49 -3.62
CA THR A 164 12.72 0.20 -3.24
C THR A 164 12.89 0.26 -1.72
N HIS A 165 13.54 -0.76 -1.14
CA HIS A 165 13.78 -0.90 0.31
C HIS A 165 12.49 -0.88 1.13
N CYS A 166 11.44 -1.57 0.65
CA CYS A 166 10.14 -1.60 1.29
C CYS A 166 9.87 -2.93 1.99
N THR A 167 9.03 -2.89 3.00
CA THR A 167 8.57 -4.08 3.71
C THR A 167 7.05 -4.16 3.63
N PHE A 168 6.57 -5.17 2.94
CA PHE A 168 5.17 -5.53 2.87
C PHE A 168 4.98 -6.78 3.74
N ALA A 169 4.63 -6.57 4.99
CA ALA A 169 4.41 -7.64 5.95
C ALA A 169 2.92 -7.81 6.22
N ASN A 170 2.46 -9.02 6.49
CA ASN A 170 1.09 -9.20 6.94
C ASN A 170 0.96 -10.33 7.96
N PHE A 171 0.62 -9.94 9.18
CA PHE A 171 0.42 -10.83 10.32
C PHE A 171 -1.02 -10.78 10.86
N TRP A 172 -1.96 -10.35 10.04
CA TRP A 172 -3.37 -10.38 10.38
C TRP A 172 -3.85 -11.81 10.68
N GLY A 173 -4.82 -11.96 11.55
CA GLY A 173 -5.28 -13.28 12.01
C GLY A 173 -6.10 -14.12 11.02
N SER A 174 -6.26 -13.68 9.76
CA SER A 174 -6.99 -14.41 8.71
C SER A 174 -6.06 -15.32 7.90
N GLN A 175 -6.60 -16.42 7.37
CA GLN A 175 -5.86 -17.30 6.44
C GLN A 175 -5.88 -16.80 4.99
N ASN A 176 -6.76 -15.87 4.64
CA ASN A 176 -6.92 -15.33 3.28
C ASN A 176 -6.32 -13.93 3.15
N GLN A 177 -5.03 -13.81 3.44
CA GLN A 177 -4.32 -12.55 3.39
C GLN A 177 -3.00 -12.68 2.64
N TYR A 178 -2.57 -11.58 2.03
CA TYR A 178 -1.33 -11.49 1.28
C TYR A 178 -0.50 -10.27 1.74
N CYS A 179 0.79 -10.31 1.49
CA CYS A 179 1.62 -9.10 1.58
C CYS A 179 1.46 -8.25 0.32
N LEU A 180 1.38 -8.91 -0.85
CA LEU A 180 1.14 -8.27 -2.14
C LEU A 180 0.09 -9.06 -2.92
N ILE A 181 -0.90 -8.36 -3.44
CA ILE A 181 -1.76 -8.83 -4.54
C ILE A 181 -1.44 -8.00 -5.77
N MET A 182 -1.23 -8.66 -6.91
CA MET A 182 -0.95 -7.97 -8.16
C MET A 182 -1.69 -8.63 -9.32
N SER A 183 -2.45 -7.83 -10.06
CA SER A 183 -3.21 -8.32 -11.21
C SER A 183 -3.46 -7.23 -12.25
N ASN A 184 -3.73 -7.66 -13.47
CA ASN A 184 -4.19 -6.82 -14.55
C ASN A 184 -5.63 -7.20 -14.96
N ASN A 185 -6.56 -7.16 -14.00
CA ASN A 185 -7.96 -7.47 -14.26
C ASN A 185 -8.53 -6.61 -15.39
N ASN A 186 -9.47 -7.16 -16.12
CA ASN A 186 -10.18 -6.39 -17.13
C ASN A 186 -11.16 -5.40 -16.48
N ILE A 187 -11.29 -4.23 -17.06
CA ILE A 187 -12.34 -3.25 -16.71
C ILE A 187 -13.37 -3.25 -17.82
N ASN A 188 -14.62 -3.55 -17.51
CA ASN A 188 -15.71 -3.62 -18.48
C ASN A 188 -15.32 -4.45 -19.71
N ASP A 189 -14.78 -5.65 -19.50
CA ASP A 189 -14.27 -6.57 -20.52
C ASP A 189 -13.09 -6.03 -21.37
N SER A 190 -12.55 -4.88 -21.03
CA SER A 190 -11.38 -4.31 -21.69
C SER A 190 -10.10 -4.69 -20.96
N PRO A 191 -9.06 -5.16 -21.68
CA PRO A 191 -7.77 -5.47 -21.08
C PRO A 191 -7.12 -4.26 -20.40
N THR A 192 -6.55 -4.48 -19.22
CA THR A 192 -5.68 -3.49 -18.57
C THR A 192 -4.23 -3.95 -18.59
N ASN A 193 -3.31 -3.00 -18.49
CA ASN A 193 -1.88 -3.27 -18.49
C ASN A 193 -1.25 -2.86 -17.16
N LEU A 194 -0.54 -3.80 -16.56
CA LEU A 194 0.40 -3.53 -15.51
C LEU A 194 1.79 -3.54 -16.14
N THR A 195 2.47 -2.38 -16.08
CA THR A 195 3.72 -2.15 -16.77
C THR A 195 4.78 -1.57 -15.84
N ASN A 196 6.05 -1.82 -16.13
CA ASN A 196 7.18 -1.25 -15.37
C ASN A 196 7.07 -1.42 -13.86
N THR A 197 6.57 -2.58 -13.41
CA THR A 197 6.43 -2.83 -11.97
C THR A 197 7.69 -3.46 -11.43
N ASN A 198 8.36 -2.75 -10.53
CA ASN A 198 9.62 -3.17 -9.95
C ASN A 198 9.58 -3.13 -8.43
N PHE A 199 10.04 -4.22 -7.83
CA PHE A 199 10.33 -4.27 -6.40
C PHE A 199 11.82 -4.57 -6.20
N LYS A 200 12.54 -3.66 -5.53
CA LYS A 200 13.99 -3.76 -5.30
C LYS A 200 14.31 -3.79 -3.82
N ASN A 201 15.04 -4.78 -3.36
CA ASN A 201 15.43 -4.94 -1.96
C ASN A 201 14.20 -4.88 -1.02
N CYS A 202 13.12 -5.59 -1.38
CA CYS A 202 11.87 -5.58 -0.63
C CYS A 202 11.63 -6.91 0.08
N ILE A 203 10.80 -6.86 1.12
CA ILE A 203 10.41 -8.03 1.92
C ILE A 203 8.89 -8.24 1.77
N PHE A 204 8.49 -9.48 1.44
CA PHE A 204 7.11 -9.94 1.39
C PHE A 204 6.98 -11.14 2.34
N TYR A 205 6.63 -10.87 3.60
CA TYR A 205 6.63 -11.90 4.63
C TYR A 205 5.47 -11.72 5.61
N GLY A 206 4.81 -12.82 5.96
CA GLY A 206 3.64 -12.76 6.85
C GLY A 206 3.30 -14.12 7.47
N SER A 207 2.14 -14.18 8.12
CA SER A 207 1.65 -15.39 8.79
C SER A 207 1.19 -16.47 7.81
N THR A 208 0.71 -16.10 6.61
CA THR A 208 0.23 -17.06 5.60
C THR A 208 1.37 -17.70 4.80
N ASN A 209 1.05 -18.81 4.12
CA ASN A 209 2.01 -19.53 3.28
C ASN A 209 2.42 -18.76 2.02
N PHE A 210 1.55 -17.90 1.50
CA PHE A 210 1.78 -17.16 0.27
C PHE A 210 1.90 -15.67 0.56
N GLY A 211 3.12 -15.13 0.51
CA GLY A 211 3.37 -13.69 0.67
C GLY A 211 2.88 -12.88 -0.54
N ILE A 212 2.88 -13.48 -1.73
CA ILE A 212 2.45 -12.82 -2.96
C ILE A 212 1.32 -13.60 -3.64
N GLY A 213 0.32 -12.90 -4.15
CA GLY A 213 -0.76 -13.39 -5.00
C GLY A 213 -0.72 -12.69 -6.35
N LEU A 214 -0.43 -13.44 -7.41
CA LEU A 214 -0.29 -12.93 -8.77
C LEU A 214 -1.35 -13.52 -9.67
N GLU A 215 -2.03 -12.68 -10.44
CA GLU A 215 -3.07 -13.13 -11.36
C GLU A 215 -2.97 -12.36 -12.68
N LYS A 216 -2.97 -13.10 -13.78
CA LYS A 216 -2.88 -12.52 -15.13
C LYS A 216 -4.17 -12.77 -15.91
N PHE A 217 -4.74 -11.69 -16.36
CA PHE A 217 -5.84 -11.65 -17.33
C PHE A 217 -5.30 -11.34 -18.74
N SER A 218 -6.17 -10.96 -19.66
CA SER A 218 -5.76 -10.42 -20.95
C SER A 218 -4.98 -9.10 -20.78
N GLY A 219 -4.06 -8.81 -21.68
CA GLY A 219 -3.17 -7.65 -21.56
C GLY A 219 -1.82 -7.98 -20.95
N THR A 220 -1.07 -6.95 -20.58
CA THR A 220 0.30 -7.06 -20.08
C THR A 220 0.32 -7.15 -18.57
N LEU A 221 1.08 -8.09 -18.04
CA LEU A 221 1.49 -8.17 -16.64
C LEU A 221 3.02 -8.23 -16.59
N ASP A 222 3.65 -7.04 -16.54
CA ASP A 222 5.10 -6.89 -16.53
C ASP A 222 5.57 -6.47 -15.14
N TYR A 223 6.36 -7.35 -14.51
CA TYR A 223 6.86 -7.15 -13.16
C TYR A 223 8.24 -7.76 -12.97
N LYS A 224 8.97 -7.20 -12.00
CA LYS A 224 10.27 -7.70 -11.60
C LYS A 224 10.50 -7.55 -10.10
N PHE A 225 10.92 -8.66 -9.48
CA PHE A 225 11.45 -8.68 -8.13
C PHE A 225 12.99 -8.78 -8.20
N ASN A 226 13.69 -7.89 -7.50
CA ASN A 226 15.12 -7.77 -7.54
C ASN A 226 15.68 -7.73 -6.12
N ASN A 227 16.44 -8.74 -5.72
CA ASN A 227 16.97 -8.91 -4.36
C ASN A 227 15.89 -8.86 -3.27
N CYS A 228 14.76 -9.52 -3.49
CA CYS A 228 13.64 -9.55 -2.55
C CYS A 228 13.63 -10.83 -1.73
N LEU A 229 13.12 -10.73 -0.49
CA LEU A 229 12.71 -11.89 0.30
C LEU A 229 11.22 -12.11 0.11
N ILE A 230 10.82 -13.29 -0.35
CA ILE A 230 9.43 -13.64 -0.63
C ILE A 230 9.09 -14.94 0.10
N LYS A 231 8.11 -14.91 1.00
CA LYS A 231 7.56 -16.12 1.58
C LYS A 231 6.60 -16.79 0.60
N PHE A 232 6.91 -18.04 0.24
CA PHE A 232 6.05 -18.82 -0.65
C PHE A 232 6.19 -20.31 -0.35
N VAL A 233 5.23 -20.87 0.39
CA VAL A 233 5.23 -22.24 0.89
C VAL A 233 4.12 -23.02 0.18
N ASP A 234 4.45 -23.62 -0.96
CA ASP A 234 3.51 -24.42 -1.76
C ASP A 234 3.63 -25.92 -1.43
N THR A 235 3.16 -26.30 -0.25
CA THR A 235 3.26 -27.67 0.27
C THR A 235 2.57 -28.69 -0.65
N TYR A 236 1.54 -28.30 -1.37
CA TYR A 236 0.74 -29.19 -2.20
C TYR A 236 1.02 -29.04 -3.70
N ASN A 237 2.06 -28.27 -4.08
CA ASN A 237 2.43 -28.02 -5.47
C ASN A 237 1.30 -27.46 -6.35
N GLN A 238 0.37 -26.71 -5.77
CA GLN A 238 -0.79 -26.16 -6.48
C GLN A 238 -0.40 -25.09 -7.50
N PHE A 239 0.79 -24.49 -7.35
CA PHE A 239 1.33 -23.48 -8.28
C PHE A 239 2.48 -23.99 -9.14
N ALA A 240 2.83 -25.27 -9.07
CA ALA A 240 3.99 -25.84 -9.75
C ALA A 240 4.01 -25.64 -11.28
N THR A 241 2.83 -25.54 -11.91
CA THR A 241 2.68 -25.32 -13.36
C THR A 241 2.31 -23.88 -13.72
N ASN A 242 2.15 -23.00 -12.73
CA ASN A 242 1.77 -21.61 -12.99
C ASN A 242 3.02 -20.76 -13.31
N PRO A 243 3.15 -20.23 -14.55
CA PRO A 243 4.34 -19.50 -14.99
C PRO A 243 4.60 -18.21 -14.23
N LEU A 244 3.61 -17.70 -13.47
CA LEU A 244 3.79 -16.52 -12.65
C LEU A 244 4.68 -16.79 -11.43
N TYR A 245 4.77 -18.06 -10.98
CA TYR A 245 5.54 -18.47 -9.82
C TYR A 245 6.78 -19.32 -10.19
N THR A 246 7.29 -19.17 -11.41
CA THR A 246 8.56 -19.77 -11.81
C THR A 246 9.72 -18.96 -11.23
N PHE A 247 10.03 -19.18 -9.95
CA PHE A 247 11.05 -18.41 -9.22
C PHE A 247 12.49 -18.57 -9.78
N SER A 248 12.74 -19.55 -10.65
CA SER A 248 13.98 -19.68 -11.41
C SER A 248 14.06 -18.77 -12.64
N ASP A 249 12.97 -18.11 -13.02
CA ASP A 249 12.96 -17.14 -14.12
C ASP A 249 13.68 -15.85 -13.71
N THR A 250 14.95 -15.74 -14.11
CA THR A 250 15.80 -14.58 -13.78
C THR A 250 15.41 -13.30 -14.50
N SER A 251 14.46 -13.34 -15.43
CA SER A 251 13.89 -12.13 -16.01
C SER A 251 12.93 -11.44 -15.05
N LYS A 252 12.29 -12.20 -14.14
CA LYS A 252 11.29 -11.73 -13.17
C LYS A 252 11.79 -11.73 -11.72
N TYR A 253 12.59 -12.73 -11.34
CA TYR A 253 13.06 -12.94 -9.97
C TYR A 253 14.59 -12.94 -9.91
N VAL A 254 15.19 -11.76 -9.78
CA VAL A 254 16.66 -11.60 -9.79
C VAL A 254 17.18 -11.57 -8.36
N GLY A 255 18.05 -12.51 -8.00
CA GLY A 255 18.69 -12.53 -6.68
C GLY A 255 17.71 -12.64 -5.50
N CYS A 256 16.50 -13.16 -5.73
CA CYS A 256 15.48 -13.29 -4.71
C CYS A 256 15.73 -14.51 -3.81
N ILE A 257 15.38 -14.38 -2.55
CA ILE A 257 15.32 -15.48 -1.58
C ILE A 257 13.85 -15.87 -1.43
N ILE A 258 13.52 -17.14 -1.74
CA ILE A 258 12.19 -17.68 -1.56
C ILE A 258 12.16 -18.50 -0.29
N ALA A 259 11.46 -18.02 0.72
CA ALA A 259 11.27 -18.72 1.98
C ALA A 259 10.18 -19.80 1.82
N THR A 260 10.59 -21.05 1.72
CA THR A 260 9.73 -22.21 1.45
C THR A 260 9.36 -23.02 2.70
N ASN A 261 9.88 -22.66 3.87
CA ASN A 261 9.64 -23.39 5.11
C ASN A 261 8.61 -22.66 6.00
N THR A 262 7.77 -23.44 6.66
CA THR A 262 6.83 -22.94 7.68
C THR A 262 7.50 -22.62 9.01
N THR A 263 8.69 -23.15 9.25
CA THR A 263 9.47 -22.90 10.48
C THR A 263 10.11 -21.53 10.44
N THR A 264 9.96 -20.79 11.51
CA THR A 264 10.37 -19.39 11.72
C THR A 264 11.88 -19.17 11.78
N ASN A 265 12.69 -20.17 11.50
CA ASN A 265 14.14 -20.04 11.45
C ASN A 265 14.57 -19.63 10.05
N ILE A 266 14.64 -18.33 9.83
CA ILE A 266 15.45 -17.75 8.74
C ILE A 266 16.91 -17.95 9.19
N PRO A 267 17.80 -18.54 8.35
CA PRO A 267 19.18 -18.71 8.71
C PRO A 267 19.90 -17.39 8.94
#